data_8c080743cd267a6349fd474dbdd6463a
#
_entry.id   8c080743cd267a6349fd474dbdd6463a
#
_cell.length_a   1.000
_cell.length_b   1.000
_cell.length_c   1.000
_cell.angle_alpha   90.00
_cell.angle_beta   90.00
_cell.angle_gamma   90.00
#
_symmetry.space_group_name_H-M   'P 1'
#
loop_
_entity.id
_entity.type
_entity.pdbx_description
1 polymer ?
#
loop_
_entity_poly.entity_id
_entity_poly.type
_entity_poly.pdbx_seq_one_letter_code
_entity_poly.pdbx_strand_id
1 'polypeptide(L)'
;RILLQKVSPDIPWYMPYEIIEIFFEARNVCSSRHDEDPYIYKLWLKNVYAEINDILEQEKSGYRFINNRFVNITSSQELEEISTATHSDYDSVNIHLQKAFLLYADRKCPDYENSIKESISAVEAMCCIITGVRGSQSTLGNTLKKLETKGVVIHTAMKEGFKKLY
;
A
#
# COMPACT_ATOMS: atom_id res chain seq x y z
N ARG A 1 -16.35 18.07 5.73
CA ARG A 1 -16.77 18.01 7.16
C ARG A 1 -18.09 18.77 7.39
N ILE A 2 -18.26 19.97 6.81
CA ILE A 2 -19.43 20.84 7.05
C ILE A 2 -20.71 20.32 6.39
N LEU A 3 -20.64 19.73 5.21
CA LEU A 3 -21.84 19.23 4.48
C LEU A 3 -22.43 17.96 5.11
N LEU A 4 -21.61 17.04 5.57
CA LEU A 4 -22.06 15.75 6.14
C LEU A 4 -22.57 15.91 7.58
N GLN A 5 -22.00 16.81 8.37
CA GLN A 5 -22.51 17.13 9.71
C GLN A 5 -23.91 17.80 9.66
N LYS A 6 -24.28 18.41 8.52
CA LYS A 6 -25.63 18.97 8.31
C LYS A 6 -26.69 17.91 7.95
N VAL A 7 -26.25 16.73 7.47
CA VAL A 7 -27.19 15.67 7.03
C VAL A 7 -27.60 14.76 8.20
N SER A 8 -26.69 14.43 9.12
CA SER A 8 -27.02 13.75 10.36
C SER A 8 -25.86 13.88 11.38
N PRO A 9 -26.14 14.41 12.59
CA PRO A 9 -25.14 14.55 13.64
C PRO A 9 -24.62 13.20 14.17
N ASP A 10 -25.36 12.12 13.93
CA ASP A 10 -25.05 10.76 14.42
C ASP A 10 -24.14 9.95 13.48
N ILE A 11 -23.86 10.47 12.27
CA ILE A 11 -22.97 9.79 11.32
C ILE A 11 -21.50 10.01 11.73
N PRO A 12 -20.73 8.95 12.02
CA PRO A 12 -19.31 9.06 12.29
C PRO A 12 -18.58 9.75 11.13
N TRP A 13 -17.63 10.62 11.44
CA TRP A 13 -16.90 11.42 10.45
C TRP A 13 -16.18 10.59 9.37
N TYR A 14 -15.84 9.34 9.69
CA TYR A 14 -15.14 8.42 8.80
C TYR A 14 -16.06 7.61 7.88
N MET A 15 -17.37 7.59 8.16
CA MET A 15 -18.32 6.76 7.40
C MET A 15 -18.35 7.04 5.89
N PRO A 16 -18.24 8.29 5.41
CA PRO A 16 -18.18 8.54 3.97
C PRO A 16 -16.98 7.89 3.30
N TYR A 17 -15.85 7.85 3.99
CA TYR A 17 -14.64 7.16 3.51
C TYR A 17 -14.88 5.65 3.42
N GLU A 18 -15.47 5.04 4.44
CA GLU A 18 -15.80 3.62 4.45
C GLU A 18 -16.77 3.22 3.32
N ILE A 19 -17.79 4.04 3.06
CA ILE A 19 -18.75 3.78 1.98
C ILE A 19 -18.05 3.77 0.62
N ILE A 20 -17.15 4.70 0.38
CA ILE A 20 -16.37 4.76 -0.86
C ILE A 20 -15.45 3.54 -0.96
N GLU A 21 -14.75 3.17 0.10
CA GLU A 21 -13.87 2.00 0.14
C GLU A 21 -14.65 0.71 -0.17
N ILE A 22 -15.80 0.49 0.50
CA ILE A 22 -16.67 -0.67 0.25
C ILE A 22 -17.16 -0.70 -1.20
N PHE A 23 -17.51 0.46 -1.77
CA PHE A 23 -17.91 0.54 -3.18
C PHE A 23 -16.81 0.03 -4.11
N PHE A 24 -15.56 0.47 -3.91
CA PHE A 24 -14.44 0.04 -4.74
C PHE A 24 -14.05 -1.42 -4.51
N GLU A 25 -14.15 -1.93 -3.28
CA GLU A 25 -13.93 -3.35 -2.99
C GLU A 25 -14.99 -4.22 -3.67
N ALA A 26 -16.27 -3.86 -3.56
CA ALA A 26 -17.36 -4.56 -4.23
C ALA A 26 -17.19 -4.54 -5.76
N ARG A 27 -16.79 -3.41 -6.33
CA ARG A 27 -16.53 -3.26 -7.75
C ARG A 27 -15.38 -4.15 -8.23
N ASN A 28 -14.29 -4.27 -7.48
CA ASN A 28 -13.20 -5.19 -7.79
C ASN A 28 -13.66 -6.66 -7.84
N VAL A 29 -14.50 -7.06 -6.88
CA VAL A 29 -15.08 -8.42 -6.87
C VAL A 29 -16.01 -8.64 -8.07
N CYS A 30 -16.78 -7.63 -8.45
CA CYS A 30 -17.68 -7.72 -9.61
C CYS A 30 -16.92 -7.74 -10.94
N SER A 31 -15.89 -6.92 -11.10
CA SER A 31 -15.10 -6.85 -12.34
C SER A 31 -14.36 -8.15 -12.65
N SER A 32 -13.97 -8.90 -11.62
CA SER A 32 -13.37 -10.24 -11.80
C SER A 32 -14.35 -11.30 -12.29
N ARG A 33 -15.65 -11.01 -12.29
CA ARG A 33 -16.73 -11.92 -12.72
C ARG A 33 -17.39 -11.55 -14.06
N HIS A 34 -17.10 -10.37 -14.58
CA HIS A 34 -17.66 -9.88 -15.85
C HIS A 34 -16.58 -9.78 -16.91
N ASP A 35 -16.99 -9.88 -18.19
CA ASP A 35 -16.15 -9.79 -19.40
C ASP A 35 -15.62 -8.37 -19.69
N GLU A 36 -15.42 -7.54 -18.64
CA GLU A 36 -14.79 -6.24 -18.81
C GLU A 36 -13.30 -6.40 -19.13
N ASP A 37 -12.81 -5.69 -20.16
CA ASP A 37 -11.40 -5.67 -20.51
C ASP A 37 -10.58 -5.18 -19.30
N PRO A 38 -9.63 -5.98 -18.79
CA PRO A 38 -8.82 -5.61 -17.63
C PRO A 38 -8.03 -4.31 -17.82
N TYR A 39 -7.68 -3.98 -19.06
CA TYR A 39 -6.97 -2.75 -19.39
C TYR A 39 -7.87 -1.52 -19.23
N ILE A 40 -9.10 -1.59 -19.76
CA ILE A 40 -10.09 -0.51 -19.64
C ILE A 40 -10.43 -0.27 -18.17
N TYR A 41 -10.62 -1.33 -17.40
CA TYR A 41 -10.89 -1.24 -15.96
C TYR A 41 -9.74 -0.58 -15.19
N LYS A 42 -8.49 -0.95 -15.45
CA LYS A 42 -7.31 -0.32 -14.82
C LYS A 42 -7.21 1.16 -15.16
N LEU A 43 -7.47 1.53 -16.42
CA LEU A 43 -7.45 2.92 -16.85
C LEU A 43 -8.53 3.75 -16.16
N TRP A 44 -9.74 3.19 -16.05
CA TRP A 44 -10.84 3.81 -15.31
C TRP A 44 -10.49 4.03 -13.84
N LEU A 45 -9.96 3.02 -13.15
CA LEU A 45 -9.51 3.15 -11.75
C LEU A 45 -8.48 4.26 -11.59
N LYS A 46 -7.48 4.31 -12.46
CA LYS A 46 -6.44 5.34 -12.42
C LYS A 46 -7.03 6.74 -12.51
N ASN A 47 -7.97 6.95 -13.44
CA ASN A 47 -8.60 8.25 -13.61
C ASN A 47 -9.46 8.64 -12.40
N VAL A 48 -10.26 7.71 -11.88
CA VAL A 48 -11.11 7.97 -10.70
C VAL A 48 -10.28 8.23 -9.45
N TYR A 49 -9.18 7.51 -9.25
CA TYR A 49 -8.27 7.78 -8.13
C TYR A 49 -7.64 9.18 -8.23
N ALA A 50 -7.25 9.60 -9.44
CA ALA A 50 -6.73 10.94 -9.67
C ALA A 50 -7.78 12.00 -9.32
N GLU A 51 -9.01 11.87 -9.82
CA GLU A 51 -10.11 12.81 -9.53
C GLU A 51 -10.43 12.90 -8.03
N ILE A 52 -10.50 11.76 -7.32
CA ILE A 52 -10.72 11.74 -5.87
C ILE A 52 -9.58 12.48 -5.16
N ASN A 53 -8.33 12.22 -5.53
CA ASN A 53 -7.18 12.85 -4.89
C ASN A 53 -7.08 14.35 -5.20
N ASP A 54 -7.45 14.77 -6.40
CA ASP A 54 -7.52 16.20 -6.77
C ASP A 54 -8.56 16.94 -5.90
N ILE A 55 -9.74 16.34 -5.68
CA ILE A 55 -10.76 16.90 -4.79
C ILE A 55 -10.23 16.98 -3.34
N LEU A 56 -9.60 15.91 -2.86
CA LEU A 56 -9.03 15.87 -1.50
C LEU A 56 -7.95 16.93 -1.30
N GLU A 57 -7.15 17.20 -2.32
CA GLU A 57 -6.12 18.21 -2.29
C GLU A 57 -6.71 19.62 -2.30
N GLN A 58 -7.68 19.90 -3.17
CA GLN A 58 -8.39 21.19 -3.21
C GLN A 58 -9.06 21.51 -1.89
N GLU A 59 -9.67 20.52 -1.25
CA GLU A 59 -10.31 20.63 0.07
C GLU A 59 -9.31 20.60 1.24
N LYS A 60 -7.99 20.56 0.96
CA LYS A 60 -6.92 20.47 1.96
C LYS A 60 -7.11 19.32 2.95
N SER A 61 -7.60 18.19 2.46
CA SER A 61 -7.75 16.98 3.26
C SER A 61 -6.38 16.40 3.65
N GLY A 62 -6.24 15.93 4.89
CA GLY A 62 -5.10 15.15 5.34
C GLY A 62 -5.09 13.70 4.83
N TYR A 63 -6.01 13.33 3.93
CA TYR A 63 -6.12 11.98 3.39
C TYR A 63 -5.92 11.98 1.88
N ARG A 64 -5.43 10.83 1.37
CA ARG A 64 -5.41 10.50 -0.06
C ARG A 64 -5.98 9.11 -0.26
N PHE A 65 -6.55 8.88 -1.47
CA PHE A 65 -7.15 7.61 -1.85
C PHE A 65 -6.18 6.80 -2.70
N ILE A 66 -5.82 5.62 -2.25
CA ILE A 66 -4.88 4.70 -2.91
C ILE A 66 -5.25 3.26 -2.57
N ASN A 67 -5.16 2.35 -3.54
CA ASN A 67 -5.44 0.91 -3.34
C ASN A 67 -6.78 0.65 -2.64
N ASN A 68 -7.84 1.38 -3.04
CA ASN A 68 -9.19 1.35 -2.48
C ASN A 68 -9.29 1.79 -1.00
N ARG A 69 -8.30 2.50 -0.46
CA ARG A 69 -8.28 2.98 0.92
C ARG A 69 -7.94 4.46 1.00
N PHE A 70 -8.53 5.13 1.97
CA PHE A 70 -8.12 6.47 2.36
C PHE A 70 -7.02 6.38 3.42
N VAL A 71 -5.86 6.94 3.11
CA VAL A 71 -4.69 6.93 3.99
C VAL A 71 -4.23 8.33 4.33
N ASN A 72 -3.64 8.48 5.51
CA ASN A 72 -3.06 9.75 5.96
C ASN A 72 -1.61 9.91 5.42
N ILE A 73 -1.48 9.86 4.11
CA ILE A 73 -0.24 10.11 3.36
C ILE A 73 -0.60 11.17 2.32
N THR A 74 0.09 12.30 2.34
CA THR A 74 -0.19 13.44 1.45
C THR A 74 0.91 13.70 0.44
N SER A 75 2.07 13.06 0.60
CA SER A 75 3.17 13.14 -0.36
C SER A 75 2.82 12.36 -1.64
N SER A 76 2.74 13.06 -2.76
CA SER A 76 2.47 12.44 -4.07
C SER A 76 3.54 11.42 -4.46
N GLN A 77 4.81 11.68 -4.11
CA GLN A 77 5.90 10.75 -4.34
C GLN A 77 5.71 9.44 -3.54
N GLU A 78 5.38 9.53 -2.25
CA GLU A 78 5.13 8.34 -1.42
C GLU A 78 3.95 7.52 -1.95
N LEU A 79 2.87 8.18 -2.40
CA LEU A 79 1.71 7.51 -2.98
C LEU A 79 2.07 6.77 -4.27
N GLU A 80 2.89 7.37 -5.14
CA GLU A 80 3.34 6.75 -6.38
C GLU A 80 4.25 5.54 -6.11
N GLU A 81 5.17 5.67 -5.15
CA GLU A 81 6.06 4.58 -4.72
C GLU A 81 5.26 3.41 -4.14
N ILE A 82 4.28 3.66 -3.26
CA ILE A 82 3.41 2.62 -2.69
C ILE A 82 2.59 1.95 -3.81
N SER A 83 1.99 2.73 -4.70
CA SER A 83 1.21 2.19 -5.81
C SER A 83 2.05 1.28 -6.70
N THR A 84 3.25 1.72 -7.04
CA THR A 84 4.20 0.96 -7.87
C THR A 84 4.65 -0.33 -7.16
N ALA A 85 5.02 -0.23 -5.89
CA ALA A 85 5.53 -1.36 -5.12
C ALA A 85 4.47 -2.45 -4.89
N THR A 86 3.21 -2.08 -4.68
CA THR A 86 2.10 -3.02 -4.41
C THR A 86 1.57 -3.72 -5.65
N HIS A 87 1.99 -3.31 -6.85
CA HIS A 87 1.58 -3.87 -8.14
C HIS A 87 2.78 -4.37 -8.98
N SER A 88 3.82 -4.87 -8.31
CA SER A 88 4.99 -5.46 -8.96
C SER A 88 4.66 -6.84 -9.56
N ASP A 89 5.56 -7.35 -10.41
CA ASP A 89 5.45 -8.72 -11.00
C ASP A 89 5.77 -9.84 -9.98
N TYR A 90 5.95 -9.51 -8.71
CA TYR A 90 6.38 -10.44 -7.66
C TYR A 90 5.28 -10.70 -6.64
N ASP A 91 4.46 -11.72 -6.85
CA ASP A 91 3.29 -12.04 -6.01
C ASP A 91 3.62 -12.12 -4.51
N SER A 92 4.73 -12.75 -4.12
CA SER A 92 5.12 -12.87 -2.72
C SER A 92 5.41 -11.52 -2.06
N VAL A 93 5.97 -10.57 -2.80
CA VAL A 93 6.22 -9.20 -2.35
C VAL A 93 4.91 -8.45 -2.24
N ASN A 94 4.07 -8.53 -3.27
CA ASN A 94 2.77 -7.86 -3.32
C ASN A 94 1.86 -8.29 -2.16
N ILE A 95 1.81 -9.59 -1.83
CA ILE A 95 1.01 -10.11 -0.70
C ILE A 95 1.42 -9.45 0.62
N HIS A 96 2.71 -9.36 0.91
CA HIS A 96 3.20 -8.73 2.13
C HIS A 96 2.96 -7.23 2.14
N LEU A 97 3.22 -6.52 1.04
CA LEU A 97 2.98 -5.08 0.93
C LEU A 97 1.48 -4.74 1.06
N GLN A 98 0.59 -5.52 0.45
CA GLN A 98 -0.85 -5.32 0.60
C GLN A 98 -1.31 -5.52 2.04
N LYS A 99 -0.82 -6.55 2.74
CA LYS A 99 -1.12 -6.74 4.16
C LYS A 99 -0.60 -5.58 5.01
N ALA A 100 0.66 -5.17 4.80
CA ALA A 100 1.24 -4.02 5.50
C ALA A 100 0.38 -2.78 5.33
N PHE A 101 -0.05 -2.52 4.10
CA PHE A 101 -0.89 -1.38 3.77
C PHE A 101 -2.27 -1.45 4.43
N LEU A 102 -2.93 -2.60 4.43
CA LEU A 102 -4.24 -2.77 5.07
C LEU A 102 -4.17 -2.56 6.59
N LEU A 103 -3.12 -3.07 7.25
CA LEU A 103 -2.89 -2.88 8.68
C LEU A 103 -2.61 -1.40 9.03
N TYR A 104 -1.87 -0.69 8.17
CA TYR A 104 -1.62 0.74 8.30
C TYR A 104 -2.87 1.59 8.08
N ALA A 105 -3.68 1.24 7.08
CA ALA A 105 -4.82 2.03 6.63
C ALA A 105 -6.08 1.85 7.50
N ASP A 106 -6.09 0.93 8.46
CA ASP A 106 -7.23 0.76 9.37
C ASP A 106 -7.38 1.99 10.28
N ARG A 107 -8.43 2.77 10.05
CA ARG A 107 -8.70 3.99 10.81
C ARG A 107 -9.25 3.75 12.21
N LYS A 108 -9.81 2.57 12.47
CA LYS A 108 -10.43 2.24 13.77
C LYS A 108 -9.42 1.62 14.73
N CYS A 109 -8.61 0.72 14.20
CA CYS A 109 -7.63 -0.03 14.99
C CYS A 109 -6.35 -0.28 14.16
N PRO A 110 -5.56 0.76 13.86
CA PRO A 110 -4.35 0.60 13.07
C PRO A 110 -3.34 -0.28 13.80
N ASP A 111 -2.82 -1.28 13.10
CA ASP A 111 -1.80 -2.18 13.63
C ASP A 111 -0.44 -1.87 12.98
N TYR A 112 0.17 -0.80 13.46
CA TYR A 112 1.45 -0.33 12.93
C TYR A 112 2.60 -1.32 13.15
N GLU A 113 2.57 -2.07 14.25
CA GLU A 113 3.61 -3.07 14.54
C GLU A 113 3.61 -4.19 13.50
N ASN A 114 2.47 -4.78 13.22
CA ASN A 114 2.36 -5.83 12.21
C ASN A 114 2.48 -5.26 10.78
N SER A 115 2.07 -4.00 10.53
CA SER A 115 2.35 -3.32 9.26
C SER A 115 3.85 -3.23 8.98
N ILE A 116 4.65 -2.85 9.97
CA ILE A 116 6.12 -2.82 9.85
C ILE A 116 6.68 -4.23 9.61
N LYS A 117 6.22 -5.24 10.33
CA LYS A 117 6.65 -6.63 10.16
C LYS A 117 6.38 -7.14 8.74
N GLU A 118 5.18 -6.90 8.22
CA GLU A 118 4.83 -7.28 6.85
C GLU A 118 5.66 -6.51 5.81
N SER A 119 5.95 -5.23 6.05
CA SER A 119 6.84 -4.45 5.18
C SER A 119 8.25 -5.03 5.13
N ILE A 120 8.80 -5.45 6.27
CA ILE A 120 10.11 -6.12 6.34
C ILE A 120 10.05 -7.47 5.60
N SER A 121 8.98 -8.24 5.76
CA SER A 121 8.79 -9.52 5.06
C SER A 121 8.74 -9.34 3.54
N ALA A 122 8.17 -8.23 3.05
CA ALA A 122 8.21 -7.89 1.62
C ALA A 122 9.64 -7.64 1.13
N VAL A 123 10.44 -6.89 1.91
CA VAL A 123 11.86 -6.66 1.59
C VAL A 123 12.65 -7.98 1.59
N GLU A 124 12.43 -8.86 2.57
CA GLU A 124 13.05 -10.18 2.62
C GLU A 124 12.67 -11.02 1.39
N ALA A 125 11.40 -11.05 1.02
CA ALA A 125 10.92 -11.77 -0.15
C ALA A 125 11.61 -11.26 -1.43
N MET A 126 11.71 -9.94 -1.63
CA MET A 126 12.41 -9.34 -2.76
C MET A 126 13.90 -9.70 -2.74
N CYS A 127 14.56 -9.59 -1.58
CA CYS A 127 15.96 -9.99 -1.43
C CYS A 127 16.18 -11.46 -1.78
N CYS A 128 15.27 -12.35 -1.38
CA CYS A 128 15.32 -13.78 -1.72
C CYS A 128 15.20 -14.02 -3.23
N ILE A 129 14.30 -13.29 -3.90
CA ILE A 129 14.11 -13.37 -5.36
C ILE A 129 15.41 -12.98 -6.08
N ILE A 130 15.99 -11.83 -5.71
CA ILE A 130 17.22 -11.31 -6.35
C ILE A 130 18.41 -12.21 -6.07
N THR A 131 18.55 -12.71 -4.84
CA THR A 131 19.73 -13.50 -4.42
C THR A 131 19.61 -14.97 -4.74
N GLY A 132 18.40 -15.51 -4.94
CA GLY A 132 18.11 -16.93 -5.10
C GLY A 132 18.21 -17.73 -3.79
N VAL A 133 18.29 -17.05 -2.64
CA VAL A 133 18.39 -17.69 -1.32
C VAL A 133 17.03 -18.27 -0.92
N ARG A 134 17.05 -19.47 -0.30
CA ARG A 134 15.84 -20.16 0.19
C ARG A 134 16.11 -20.82 1.54
N GLY A 135 15.03 -21.13 2.26
CA GLY A 135 15.06 -21.86 3.53
C GLY A 135 15.64 -21.04 4.69
N SER A 136 16.33 -21.68 5.61
CA SER A 136 16.85 -21.06 6.84
C SER A 136 17.86 -19.91 6.63
N GLN A 137 18.37 -19.75 5.42
CA GLN A 137 19.30 -18.69 5.04
C GLN A 137 18.60 -17.41 4.55
N SER A 138 17.27 -17.41 4.44
CA SER A 138 16.47 -16.31 3.87
C SER A 138 16.20 -15.15 4.84
N THR A 139 17.01 -14.98 5.89
CA THR A 139 16.90 -13.83 6.79
C THR A 139 17.39 -12.54 6.13
N LEU A 140 16.79 -11.40 6.49
CA LEU A 140 17.12 -10.08 5.94
C LEU A 140 18.63 -9.80 6.03
N GLY A 141 19.26 -10.06 7.19
CA GLY A 141 20.68 -9.83 7.38
C GLY A 141 21.59 -10.64 6.43
N ASN A 142 21.23 -11.90 6.15
CA ASN A 142 22.00 -12.75 5.23
C ASN A 142 21.79 -12.35 3.77
N THR A 143 20.55 -12.03 3.41
CA THR A 143 20.19 -11.66 2.04
C THR A 143 20.73 -10.30 1.65
N LEU A 144 20.76 -9.31 2.57
CA LEU A 144 21.40 -8.01 2.35
C LEU A 144 22.90 -8.14 2.04
N LYS A 145 23.63 -8.99 2.78
CA LYS A 145 25.07 -9.26 2.47
C LYS A 145 25.26 -9.86 1.09
N LYS A 146 24.37 -10.78 0.68
CA LYS A 146 24.43 -11.41 -0.64
C LYS A 146 24.06 -10.46 -1.78
N LEU A 147 23.13 -9.51 -1.55
CA LEU A 147 22.82 -8.46 -2.52
C LEU A 147 24.05 -7.63 -2.86
N GLU A 148 24.83 -7.24 -1.85
CA GLU A 148 26.08 -6.48 -2.06
C GLU A 148 27.08 -7.27 -2.92
N THR A 149 27.21 -8.58 -2.68
CA THR A 149 28.11 -9.43 -3.50
C THR A 149 27.62 -9.58 -4.95
N LYS A 150 26.35 -9.32 -5.22
CA LYS A 150 25.75 -9.28 -6.57
C LYS A 150 25.81 -7.90 -7.22
N GLY A 151 26.45 -6.93 -6.58
CA GLY A 151 26.62 -5.58 -7.11
C GLY A 151 25.42 -4.65 -6.88
N VAL A 152 24.44 -5.04 -6.06
CA VAL A 152 23.34 -4.15 -5.66
C VAL A 152 23.85 -3.18 -4.60
N VAL A 153 23.84 -1.89 -4.94
CA VAL A 153 24.29 -0.84 -4.02
C VAL A 153 23.13 -0.49 -3.06
N ILE A 154 23.32 -0.76 -1.77
CA ILE A 154 22.39 -0.36 -0.71
C ILE A 154 23.01 0.79 0.06
N HIS A 155 22.27 1.91 0.20
CA HIS A 155 22.75 3.04 0.97
C HIS A 155 23.04 2.64 2.43
N THR A 156 24.18 3.07 2.97
CA THR A 156 24.66 2.64 4.31
C THR A 156 23.62 2.91 5.41
N ALA A 157 22.97 4.08 5.40
CA ALA A 157 21.95 4.41 6.38
C ALA A 157 20.73 3.46 6.31
N MET A 158 20.32 3.04 5.11
CA MET A 158 19.24 2.08 4.90
C MET A 158 19.62 0.70 5.46
N LYS A 159 20.85 0.25 5.20
CA LYS A 159 21.39 -1.01 5.72
C LYS A 159 21.44 -1.02 7.26
N GLU A 160 21.92 0.06 7.87
CA GLU A 160 21.94 0.20 9.33
C GLU A 160 20.52 0.31 9.91
N GLY A 161 19.59 0.96 9.21
CA GLY A 161 18.17 0.98 9.57
C GLY A 161 17.58 -0.43 9.63
N PHE A 162 17.75 -1.22 8.59
CA PHE A 162 17.28 -2.62 8.56
C PHE A 162 17.90 -3.50 9.65
N LYS A 163 19.17 -3.33 9.99
CA LYS A 163 19.81 -4.06 11.10
C LYS A 163 19.24 -3.71 12.47
N LYS A 164 18.71 -2.51 12.65
CA LYS A 164 18.12 -2.06 13.92
C LYS A 164 16.64 -2.48 14.06
N LEU A 165 15.97 -2.75 12.96
CA LEU A 165 14.58 -3.22 12.95
C LEU A 165 14.48 -4.74 13.20
N TYR A 166 15.59 -5.45 13.18
CA TYR A 166 15.71 -6.89 13.33
C TYR A 166 16.53 -7.25 14.57
#